data_c3f5d0a14dd36fd057672d9efb6876d2
#
_entry.id   c3f5d0a14dd36fd057672d9efb6876d2
#
_cell.length_a   1.000
_cell.length_b   1.000
_cell.length_c   1.000
_cell.angle_alpha   90.00
_cell.angle_beta   90.00
_cell.angle_gamma   90.00
#
_symmetry.space_group_name_H-M   'P 1'
#
loop_
_entity.id
_entity.type
_entity.pdbx_description
1 polymer ?
#
loop_
_entity_poly.entity_id
_entity_poly.type
_entity_poly.pdbx_seq_one_letter_code
_entity_poly.pdbx_strand_id
1 'polypeptide(L)'
;GEDIVKKLHVGMREMRGDYAKSFVDQFMQLVGLPNSPASMRKELEKLKQEKDEALLGKKQSEASELKQIIEFLSQSVSLQLISEEESESEYWKARGRTKGVLLQPLKSFYCPLTNKVMKDPVEIASGQTFERSAIEAWFKEGNTVCPITKAQLHNLEIQSNVSLCNSIREWRDRNISITIGASAHKLQSEDEKKKISSLKELYKLSEEKAIHKIWIRKEGLIPIIASMLSGQKPTVRRQALVTLYSLAVGDAINKVR
;
A
#
# COMPACT_ATOMS: atom_id res chain seq x y z
N GLY A 1 -7.81 -21.81 24.31
CA GLY A 1 -8.88 -21.88 23.29
C GLY A 1 -9.95 -20.80 23.47
N GLU A 2 -10.63 -20.74 24.63
CA GLU A 2 -11.75 -19.77 24.86
C GLU A 2 -11.37 -18.28 24.73
N ASP A 3 -10.15 -17.93 25.05
CA ASP A 3 -9.69 -16.53 25.00
C ASP A 3 -9.45 -16.02 23.56
N ILE A 4 -9.09 -16.94 22.65
CA ILE A 4 -8.92 -16.64 21.23
C ILE A 4 -10.28 -16.46 20.55
N VAL A 5 -11.26 -17.29 20.89
CA VAL A 5 -12.62 -17.21 20.34
C VAL A 5 -13.35 -15.95 20.81
N LYS A 6 -13.16 -15.54 22.06
CA LYS A 6 -13.70 -14.26 22.57
C LYS A 6 -13.07 -13.06 21.88
N LYS A 7 -11.77 -13.05 21.67
CA LYS A 7 -11.06 -11.99 20.92
C LYS A 7 -11.49 -11.95 19.45
N LEU A 8 -11.73 -13.10 18.82
CA LEU A 8 -12.31 -13.22 17.48
C LEU A 8 -13.71 -12.58 17.40
N HIS A 9 -14.59 -12.84 18.36
CA HIS A 9 -15.94 -12.27 18.38
C HIS A 9 -15.95 -10.76 18.55
N VAL A 10 -15.05 -10.19 19.36
CA VAL A 10 -14.90 -8.74 19.52
C VAL A 10 -14.36 -8.12 18.24
N GLY A 11 -13.32 -8.71 17.63
CA GLY A 11 -12.76 -8.25 16.37
C GLY A 11 -13.76 -8.28 15.21
N MET A 12 -14.62 -9.29 15.13
CA MET A 12 -15.66 -9.41 14.09
C MET A 12 -16.74 -8.33 14.17
N ARG A 13 -17.04 -7.81 15.36
CA ARG A 13 -17.99 -6.69 15.55
C ARG A 13 -17.42 -5.33 15.15
N GLU A 14 -16.11 -5.16 15.27
CA GLU A 14 -15.40 -3.90 15.03
C GLU A 14 -14.73 -3.80 13.66
N MET A 15 -14.95 -4.79 12.79
CA MET A 15 -14.36 -4.84 11.44
C MET A 15 -14.85 -3.72 10.53
N ARG A 16 -14.30 -2.53 10.69
CA ARG A 16 -14.39 -1.43 9.71
C ARG A 16 -13.00 -0.81 9.51
N GLY A 17 -12.49 -0.87 8.25
CA GLY A 17 -11.32 -0.14 7.82
C GLY A 17 -9.95 -0.72 8.25
N ASP A 18 -9.00 0.15 8.55
CA ASP A 18 -7.60 -0.21 8.87
C ASP A 18 -7.43 -1.11 10.10
N TYR A 19 -8.40 -1.10 11.02
CA TYR A 19 -8.43 -1.97 12.20
C TYR A 19 -8.56 -3.45 11.85
N ALA A 20 -9.37 -3.77 10.86
CA ALA A 20 -9.59 -5.16 10.42
C ALA A 20 -8.29 -5.77 9.86
N LYS A 21 -7.50 -4.98 9.12
CA LYS A 21 -6.22 -5.43 8.54
C LYS A 21 -5.19 -5.71 9.62
N SER A 22 -5.01 -4.81 10.58
CA SER A 22 -4.08 -4.99 11.71
C SER A 22 -4.45 -6.20 12.57
N PHE A 23 -5.74 -6.45 12.77
CA PHE A 23 -6.22 -7.61 13.52
C PHE A 23 -5.96 -8.92 12.78
N VAL A 24 -6.19 -8.97 11.47
CA VAL A 24 -5.89 -10.15 10.64
C VAL A 24 -4.38 -10.44 10.67
N ASP A 25 -3.54 -9.42 10.55
CA ASP A 25 -2.07 -9.55 10.62
C ASP A 25 -1.62 -10.14 11.96
N GLN A 26 -2.16 -9.64 13.07
CA GLN A 26 -1.87 -10.16 14.42
C GLN A 26 -2.37 -11.59 14.61
N PHE A 27 -3.56 -11.90 14.11
CA PHE A 27 -4.11 -13.26 14.18
C PHE A 27 -3.27 -14.26 13.40
N MET A 28 -2.86 -13.91 12.16
CA MET A 28 -2.03 -14.76 11.33
C MET A 28 -0.64 -14.99 11.95
N GLN A 29 -0.06 -13.99 12.60
CA GLN A 29 1.18 -14.16 13.38
C GLN A 29 1.00 -15.10 14.57
N LEU A 30 -0.11 -15.00 15.29
CA LEU A 30 -0.42 -15.87 16.43
C LEU A 30 -0.58 -17.34 16.02
N VAL A 31 -1.14 -17.58 14.83
CA VAL A 31 -1.34 -18.94 14.28
C VAL A 31 -0.08 -19.44 13.53
N GLY A 32 0.96 -18.59 13.39
CA GLY A 32 2.21 -18.96 12.72
C GLY A 32 2.08 -19.13 11.20
N LEU A 33 1.04 -18.56 10.61
CA LEU A 33 0.77 -18.64 9.18
C LEU A 33 1.22 -17.37 8.44
N PRO A 34 1.76 -17.50 7.20
CA PRO A 34 2.03 -16.34 6.36
C PRO A 34 0.72 -15.61 6.04
N ASN A 35 0.72 -14.28 6.20
CA ASN A 35 -0.44 -13.46 5.87
C ASN A 35 -0.55 -13.27 4.35
N SER A 36 -1.10 -14.27 3.68
CA SER A 36 -1.40 -14.21 2.24
C SER A 36 -2.72 -14.90 1.92
N PRO A 37 -3.46 -14.42 0.89
CA PRO A 37 -4.71 -15.04 0.45
C PRO A 37 -4.53 -16.51 0.06
N ALA A 38 -3.38 -16.89 -0.52
CA ALA A 38 -3.09 -18.27 -0.91
C ALA A 38 -2.89 -19.18 0.30
N SER A 39 -2.11 -18.72 1.31
CA SER A 39 -1.90 -19.47 2.56
C SER A 39 -3.19 -19.60 3.35
N MET A 40 -3.99 -18.53 3.42
CA MET A 40 -5.29 -18.54 4.08
C MET A 40 -6.27 -19.53 3.41
N ARG A 41 -6.33 -19.56 2.07
CA ARG A 41 -7.17 -20.50 1.33
C ARG A 41 -6.77 -21.95 1.60
N LYS A 42 -5.47 -22.23 1.58
CA LYS A 42 -4.95 -23.59 1.86
C LYS A 42 -5.31 -24.03 3.28
N GLU A 43 -5.14 -23.15 4.26
CA GLU A 43 -5.51 -23.45 5.65
C GLU A 43 -7.02 -23.55 5.81
N LEU A 44 -7.79 -22.73 5.11
CA LEU A 44 -9.25 -22.83 5.09
C LEU A 44 -9.74 -24.21 4.60
N GLU A 45 -9.15 -24.74 3.54
CA GLU A 45 -9.50 -26.08 3.03
C GLU A 45 -9.14 -27.18 4.03
N LYS A 46 -7.98 -27.05 4.69
CA LYS A 46 -7.56 -27.99 5.74
C LYS A 46 -8.52 -27.98 6.94
N LEU A 47 -8.88 -26.78 7.42
CA LEU A 47 -9.83 -26.63 8.53
C LEU A 47 -11.24 -27.16 8.20
N LYS A 48 -11.67 -27.04 6.94
CA LYS A 48 -12.93 -27.62 6.48
C LYS A 48 -12.89 -29.16 6.57
N GLN A 49 -11.77 -29.77 6.16
CA GLN A 49 -11.59 -31.24 6.29
C GLN A 49 -11.59 -31.65 7.76
N GLU A 50 -10.83 -30.95 8.61
CA GLU A 50 -10.79 -31.25 10.06
C GLU A 50 -12.18 -31.10 10.71
N LYS A 51 -12.97 -30.10 10.31
CA LYS A 51 -14.37 -29.93 10.77
C LYS A 51 -15.24 -31.12 10.35
N ASP A 52 -15.13 -31.56 9.11
CA ASP A 52 -15.94 -32.68 8.61
C ASP A 52 -15.55 -34.00 9.28
N GLU A 53 -14.26 -34.21 9.56
CA GLU A 53 -13.76 -35.36 10.38
C GLU A 53 -14.27 -35.29 11.83
N ALA A 54 -14.28 -34.08 12.44
CA ALA A 54 -14.83 -33.91 13.79
C ALA A 54 -16.35 -34.21 13.86
N LEU A 55 -17.10 -33.85 12.82
CA LEU A 55 -18.52 -34.17 12.70
C LEU A 55 -18.75 -35.69 12.57
N LEU A 56 -17.94 -36.37 11.76
CA LEU A 56 -17.99 -37.84 11.62
C LEU A 56 -17.63 -38.54 12.94
N GLY A 57 -16.67 -37.99 13.69
CA GLY A 57 -16.25 -38.48 15.01
C GLY A 57 -17.20 -38.12 16.17
N LYS A 58 -18.36 -37.51 15.91
CA LYS A 58 -19.34 -37.02 16.91
C LYS A 58 -18.79 -36.01 17.92
N LYS A 59 -17.73 -35.28 17.57
CA LYS A 59 -17.11 -34.23 18.39
C LYS A 59 -17.73 -32.85 18.10
N GLN A 60 -18.92 -32.63 18.58
CA GLN A 60 -19.76 -31.50 18.23
C GLN A 60 -19.18 -30.14 18.68
N SER A 61 -18.48 -30.09 19.82
CA SER A 61 -17.82 -28.91 20.33
C SER A 61 -16.66 -28.48 19.43
N GLU A 62 -15.78 -29.41 19.06
CA GLU A 62 -14.64 -29.20 18.19
C GLU A 62 -15.07 -28.74 16.79
N ALA A 63 -16.11 -29.36 16.23
CA ALA A 63 -16.68 -28.94 14.95
C ALA A 63 -17.29 -27.54 14.98
N SER A 64 -17.87 -27.13 16.12
CA SER A 64 -18.42 -25.78 16.29
C SER A 64 -17.33 -24.72 16.36
N GLU A 65 -16.23 -24.99 17.06
CA GLU A 65 -15.06 -24.08 17.13
C GLU A 65 -14.41 -23.93 15.74
N LEU A 66 -14.19 -25.04 15.03
CA LEU A 66 -13.66 -25.03 13.68
C LEU A 66 -14.54 -24.24 12.71
N LYS A 67 -15.87 -24.35 12.83
CA LYS A 67 -16.82 -23.56 12.03
C LYS A 67 -16.62 -22.07 12.21
N GLN A 68 -16.42 -21.58 13.44
CA GLN A 68 -16.20 -20.16 13.71
C GLN A 68 -14.88 -19.66 13.12
N ILE A 69 -13.81 -20.46 13.21
CA ILE A 69 -12.50 -20.14 12.63
C ILE A 69 -12.59 -20.11 11.09
N ILE A 70 -13.30 -21.07 10.48
CA ILE A 70 -13.55 -21.11 9.03
C ILE A 70 -14.31 -19.88 8.56
N GLU A 71 -15.33 -19.45 9.30
CA GLU A 71 -16.13 -18.27 8.96
C GLU A 71 -15.27 -16.99 9.00
N PHE A 72 -14.46 -16.84 10.04
CA PHE A 72 -13.51 -15.73 10.17
C PHE A 72 -12.48 -15.69 9.04
N LEU A 73 -11.82 -16.83 8.75
CA LEU A 73 -10.82 -16.90 7.67
C LEU A 73 -11.45 -16.66 6.29
N SER A 74 -12.65 -17.17 6.05
CA SER A 74 -13.38 -16.95 4.80
C SER A 74 -13.69 -15.46 4.58
N GLN A 75 -14.10 -14.78 5.64
CA GLN A 75 -14.36 -13.34 5.59
C GLN A 75 -13.07 -12.55 5.39
N SER A 76 -11.98 -12.94 6.05
CA SER A 76 -10.66 -12.30 5.90
C SER A 76 -10.08 -12.46 4.49
N VAL A 77 -10.22 -13.66 3.89
CA VAL A 77 -9.84 -13.90 2.48
C VAL A 77 -10.66 -13.02 1.54
N SER A 78 -11.96 -12.91 1.78
CA SER A 78 -12.84 -12.05 0.95
C SER A 78 -12.45 -10.58 1.03
N LEU A 79 -12.14 -10.05 2.23
CA LEU A 79 -11.67 -8.68 2.42
C LEU A 79 -10.33 -8.41 1.75
N GLN A 80 -9.38 -9.37 1.80
CA GLN A 80 -8.09 -9.22 1.11
C GLN A 80 -8.24 -9.24 -0.41
N LEU A 81 -9.14 -10.08 -0.96
CA LEU A 81 -9.42 -10.12 -2.39
C LEU A 81 -10.06 -8.81 -2.87
N ILE A 82 -11.03 -8.26 -2.12
CA ILE A 82 -11.64 -6.96 -2.42
C ILE A 82 -10.55 -5.87 -2.44
N SER A 83 -9.64 -5.85 -1.46
CA SER A 83 -8.54 -4.88 -1.42
C SER A 83 -7.56 -5.02 -2.59
N GLU A 84 -7.34 -6.23 -3.10
CA GLU A 84 -6.50 -6.45 -4.29
C GLU A 84 -7.21 -6.00 -5.58
N GLU A 85 -8.51 -6.27 -5.72
CA GLU A 85 -9.32 -5.81 -6.87
C GLU A 85 -9.45 -4.28 -6.86
N GLU A 86 -9.67 -3.67 -5.70
CA GLU A 86 -9.67 -2.21 -5.54
C GLU A 86 -8.32 -1.60 -5.92
N SER A 87 -7.21 -2.18 -5.46
CA SER A 87 -5.84 -1.77 -5.79
C SER A 87 -5.54 -1.88 -7.29
N GLU A 88 -6.06 -2.94 -7.94
CA GLU A 88 -5.94 -3.10 -9.38
C GLU A 88 -6.74 -2.04 -10.13
N SER A 89 -7.98 -1.80 -9.70
CA SER A 89 -8.82 -0.74 -10.27
C SER A 89 -8.18 0.64 -10.11
N GLU A 90 -7.61 0.93 -8.94
CA GLU A 90 -6.87 2.17 -8.71
C GLU A 90 -5.65 2.30 -9.61
N TYR A 91 -4.87 1.22 -9.80
CA TYR A 91 -3.72 1.22 -10.70
C TYR A 91 -4.11 1.57 -12.13
N TRP A 92 -5.14 0.89 -12.68
CA TRP A 92 -5.58 1.14 -14.05
C TRP A 92 -6.24 2.50 -14.22
N LYS A 93 -6.95 3.00 -13.21
CA LYS A 93 -7.46 4.38 -13.19
C LYS A 93 -6.32 5.40 -13.16
N ALA A 94 -5.32 5.19 -12.29
CA ALA A 94 -4.17 6.07 -12.17
C ALA A 94 -3.34 6.09 -13.47
N ARG A 95 -3.08 4.92 -14.08
CA ARG A 95 -2.32 4.80 -15.32
C ARG A 95 -2.98 5.54 -16.49
N GLY A 96 -4.31 5.42 -16.63
CA GLY A 96 -5.06 6.06 -17.70
C GLY A 96 -4.50 5.75 -19.10
N ARG A 97 -4.93 6.51 -20.11
CA ARG A 97 -4.40 6.43 -21.49
C ARG A 97 -3.18 7.36 -21.70
N THR A 98 -2.32 7.49 -20.70
CA THR A 98 -1.14 8.36 -20.81
C THR A 98 -0.07 7.71 -21.69
N LYS A 99 0.51 8.51 -22.59
CA LYS A 99 1.61 8.09 -23.50
C LYS A 99 2.96 7.96 -22.75
N GLY A 100 2.99 7.57 -21.48
CA GLY A 100 4.20 7.40 -20.69
C GLY A 100 4.90 8.71 -20.28
N VAL A 101 4.25 9.86 -20.45
CA VAL A 101 4.79 11.17 -20.07
C VAL A 101 4.35 11.51 -18.64
N LEU A 102 5.31 11.80 -17.77
CA LEU A 102 5.05 12.26 -16.41
C LEU A 102 4.29 13.59 -16.40
N LEU A 103 3.28 13.65 -15.55
CA LEU A 103 2.47 14.86 -15.38
C LEU A 103 3.20 15.84 -14.47
N GLN A 104 3.28 17.08 -14.91
CA GLN A 104 3.80 18.16 -14.05
C GLN A 104 2.79 18.47 -12.94
N PRO A 105 3.26 18.78 -11.71
CA PRO A 105 2.37 19.17 -10.63
C PRO A 105 1.75 20.55 -10.92
N LEU A 106 0.49 20.72 -10.54
CA LEU A 106 -0.17 22.01 -10.63
C LEU A 106 0.51 23.02 -9.69
N LYS A 107 0.46 24.31 -10.04
CA LYS A 107 1.00 25.36 -9.18
C LYS A 107 0.39 25.36 -7.77
N SER A 108 -0.91 25.05 -7.67
CA SER A 108 -1.63 24.93 -6.41
C SER A 108 -1.16 23.78 -5.51
N PHE A 109 -0.37 22.83 -6.04
CA PHE A 109 0.18 21.71 -5.25
C PHE A 109 1.41 22.12 -4.45
N TYR A 110 2.03 23.25 -4.78
CA TYR A 110 3.22 23.72 -4.08
C TYR A 110 2.86 24.58 -2.87
N CYS A 111 3.49 24.28 -1.74
CA CYS A 111 3.38 25.10 -0.56
C CYS A 111 4.12 26.44 -0.79
N PRO A 112 3.47 27.58 -0.58
CA PRO A 112 4.11 28.89 -0.78
C PRO A 112 5.29 29.18 0.15
N LEU A 113 5.34 28.51 1.32
CA LEU A 113 6.44 28.67 2.28
C LEU A 113 7.65 27.80 1.93
N THR A 114 7.42 26.56 1.50
CA THR A 114 8.51 25.59 1.27
C THR A 114 8.89 25.43 -0.19
N ASN A 115 8.07 25.91 -1.12
CA ASN A 115 8.20 25.70 -2.57
C ASN A 115 8.29 24.20 -2.96
N LYS A 116 7.71 23.32 -2.13
CA LYS A 116 7.64 21.88 -2.38
C LYS A 116 6.19 21.44 -2.53
N VAL A 117 5.96 20.36 -3.28
CA VAL A 117 4.62 19.74 -3.38
C VAL A 117 4.20 19.27 -2.00
N MET A 118 3.03 19.73 -1.57
CA MET A 118 2.49 19.46 -0.24
C MET A 118 2.20 17.98 -0.05
N LYS A 119 2.37 17.52 1.19
CA LYS A 119 1.99 16.18 1.65
C LYS A 119 0.72 16.22 2.47
N ASP A 120 0.57 17.24 3.29
CA ASP A 120 -0.57 17.49 4.16
C ASP A 120 -1.01 18.95 4.00
N PRO A 121 -1.76 19.27 2.93
CA PRO A 121 -2.24 20.62 2.65
C PRO A 121 -3.32 21.02 3.65
N VAL A 122 -3.14 22.18 4.26
CA VAL A 122 -4.05 22.77 5.24
C VAL A 122 -4.38 24.21 4.88
N GLU A 123 -5.61 24.62 5.13
CA GLU A 123 -6.12 25.96 4.93
C GLU A 123 -6.19 26.71 6.28
N ILE A 124 -5.85 27.97 6.26
CA ILE A 124 -5.92 28.87 7.42
C ILE A 124 -7.03 29.90 7.22
N ALA A 125 -7.31 30.70 8.24
CA ALA A 125 -8.40 31.69 8.27
C ALA A 125 -8.40 32.72 7.11
N SER A 126 -7.28 32.88 6.39
CA SER A 126 -7.20 33.73 5.20
C SER A 126 -7.60 33.04 3.88
N GLY A 127 -8.04 31.77 3.92
CA GLY A 127 -8.31 30.98 2.72
C GLY A 127 -7.07 30.50 1.97
N GLN A 128 -5.86 30.73 2.50
CA GLN A 128 -4.62 30.28 1.89
C GLN A 128 -4.24 28.89 2.37
N THR A 129 -3.68 28.07 1.46
CA THR A 129 -3.28 26.70 1.75
C THR A 129 -1.76 26.57 1.83
N PHE A 130 -1.30 25.81 2.83
CA PHE A 130 0.13 25.57 3.12
C PHE A 130 0.36 24.10 3.49
N GLU A 131 1.62 23.67 3.49
CA GLU A 131 2.02 22.44 4.17
C GLU A 131 1.81 22.61 5.68
N ARG A 132 1.14 21.64 6.34
CA ARG A 132 0.82 21.72 7.78
C ARG A 132 2.03 22.06 8.62
N SER A 133 3.11 21.29 8.48
CA SER A 133 4.33 21.49 9.29
C SER A 133 4.97 22.87 9.09
N ALA A 134 4.82 23.46 7.92
CA ALA A 134 5.38 24.78 7.62
C ALA A 134 4.55 25.91 8.26
N ILE A 135 3.22 25.84 8.21
CA ILE A 135 2.38 26.88 8.79
C ILE A 135 2.31 26.76 10.32
N GLU A 136 2.37 25.54 10.87
CA GLU A 136 2.51 25.34 12.30
C GLU A 136 3.81 25.93 12.86
N ALA A 137 4.93 25.76 12.13
CA ALA A 137 6.19 26.38 12.50
C ALA A 137 6.09 27.91 12.47
N TRP A 138 5.45 28.49 11.45
CA TRP A 138 5.21 29.93 11.33
C TRP A 138 4.42 30.48 12.53
N PHE A 139 3.36 29.80 12.94
CA PHE A 139 2.57 30.19 14.10
C PHE A 139 3.31 29.99 15.42
N LYS A 140 4.14 28.93 15.53
CA LYS A 140 4.96 28.67 16.72
C LYS A 140 6.03 29.74 16.97
N GLU A 141 6.48 30.43 15.92
CA GLU A 141 7.38 31.59 16.03
C GLU A 141 6.67 32.86 16.53
N GLY A 142 5.38 32.79 16.85
CA GLY A 142 4.57 33.90 17.38
C GLY A 142 3.92 34.76 16.29
N ASN A 143 4.01 34.36 15.00
CA ASN A 143 3.37 35.08 13.93
C ASN A 143 1.86 34.90 13.94
N THR A 144 1.11 36.00 13.84
CA THR A 144 -0.37 36.01 13.80
C THR A 144 -0.92 36.57 12.49
N VAL A 145 -0.05 36.76 11.50
CA VAL A 145 -0.41 37.25 10.16
C VAL A 145 -0.26 36.15 9.09
N CYS A 146 -1.06 36.23 8.04
CA CYS A 146 -0.91 35.32 6.91
C CYS A 146 0.44 35.54 6.21
N PRO A 147 1.25 34.48 5.97
CA PRO A 147 2.56 34.61 5.33
C PRO A 147 2.53 35.27 3.94
N ILE A 148 1.43 35.07 3.19
CA ILE A 148 1.27 35.56 1.81
C ILE A 148 0.58 36.90 1.78
N THR A 149 -0.64 36.98 2.32
CA THR A 149 -1.47 38.20 2.21
C THR A 149 -1.07 39.28 3.20
N LYS A 150 -0.26 38.93 4.21
CA LYS A 150 0.13 39.82 5.34
C LYS A 150 -1.04 40.33 6.17
N ALA A 151 -2.25 39.84 5.91
CA ALA A 151 -3.44 40.17 6.68
C ALA A 151 -3.36 39.57 8.08
N GLN A 152 -3.83 40.31 9.07
CA GLN A 152 -4.00 39.85 10.44
C GLN A 152 -5.05 38.71 10.45
N LEU A 153 -4.70 37.57 11.06
CA LEU A 153 -5.62 36.46 11.21
C LEU A 153 -6.48 36.64 12.45
N HIS A 154 -7.78 36.40 12.34
CA HIS A 154 -8.72 36.46 13.45
C HIS A 154 -8.65 35.24 14.35
N ASN A 155 -8.17 34.11 13.83
CA ASN A 155 -7.79 32.92 14.57
C ASN A 155 -6.61 32.21 13.88
N LEU A 156 -6.00 31.26 14.58
CA LEU A 156 -4.89 30.44 14.07
C LEU A 156 -5.34 28.98 13.80
N GLU A 157 -6.63 28.79 13.56
CA GLU A 157 -7.18 27.47 13.24
C GLU A 157 -6.64 26.98 11.91
N ILE A 158 -6.34 25.68 11.87
CA ILE A 158 -5.78 24.98 10.72
C ILE A 158 -6.77 23.87 10.32
N GLN A 159 -7.33 23.97 9.12
CA GLN A 159 -8.26 22.99 8.59
C GLN A 159 -7.59 22.15 7.47
N SER A 160 -7.77 20.83 7.50
CA SER A 160 -7.25 19.97 6.44
C SER A 160 -7.97 20.25 5.11
N ASN A 161 -7.21 20.55 4.06
CA ASN A 161 -7.74 20.69 2.70
C ASN A 161 -7.81 19.32 2.02
N VAL A 162 -8.88 18.56 2.36
CA VAL A 162 -9.07 17.18 1.89
C VAL A 162 -9.14 17.10 0.36
N SER A 163 -9.80 18.06 -0.30
CA SER A 163 -9.92 18.08 -1.76
C SER A 163 -8.56 18.23 -2.44
N LEU A 164 -7.73 19.14 -1.95
CA LEU A 164 -6.38 19.34 -2.49
C LEU A 164 -5.47 18.15 -2.16
N CYS A 165 -5.58 17.57 -0.97
CA CYS A 165 -4.85 16.36 -0.58
C CYS A 165 -5.16 15.20 -1.53
N ASN A 166 -6.44 14.98 -1.85
CA ASN A 166 -6.87 13.96 -2.80
C ASN A 166 -6.32 14.22 -4.21
N SER A 167 -6.41 15.46 -4.71
CA SER A 167 -5.87 15.82 -6.02
C SER A 167 -4.35 15.61 -6.13
N ILE A 168 -3.59 15.95 -5.09
CA ILE A 168 -2.14 15.70 -5.03
C ILE A 168 -1.86 14.20 -5.02
N ARG A 169 -2.65 13.42 -4.27
CA ARG A 169 -2.51 11.95 -4.20
C ARG A 169 -2.76 11.32 -5.57
N GLU A 170 -3.85 11.67 -6.24
CA GLU A 170 -4.17 11.17 -7.58
C GLU A 170 -3.08 11.51 -8.60
N TRP A 171 -2.55 12.73 -8.56
CA TRP A 171 -1.43 13.12 -9.41
C TRP A 171 -0.17 12.28 -9.14
N ARG A 172 0.18 12.03 -7.87
CA ARG A 172 1.31 11.17 -7.49
C ARG A 172 1.12 9.73 -7.95
N ASP A 173 -0.04 9.15 -7.67
CA ASP A 173 -0.36 7.76 -8.01
C ASP A 173 -0.33 7.56 -9.53
N ARG A 174 -0.82 8.54 -10.29
CA ARG A 174 -0.73 8.54 -11.75
C ARG A 174 0.72 8.56 -12.24
N ASN A 175 1.57 9.41 -11.68
CA ASN A 175 2.98 9.45 -12.05
C ASN A 175 3.74 8.17 -11.66
N ILE A 176 3.43 7.59 -10.51
CA ILE A 176 4.00 6.31 -10.08
C ILE A 176 3.60 5.20 -11.05
N SER A 177 2.34 5.11 -11.44
CA SER A 177 1.87 4.08 -12.39
C SER A 177 2.52 4.24 -13.77
N ILE A 178 2.73 5.47 -14.25
CA ILE A 178 3.47 5.77 -15.48
C ILE A 178 4.92 5.30 -15.35
N THR A 179 5.57 5.59 -14.23
CA THR A 179 6.96 5.18 -13.94
C THR A 179 7.10 3.67 -13.93
N ILE A 180 6.20 2.95 -13.26
CA ILE A 180 6.18 1.49 -13.23
C ILE A 180 6.00 0.93 -14.66
N GLY A 181 5.04 1.44 -15.43
CA GLY A 181 4.82 1.02 -16.80
C GLY A 181 6.01 1.26 -17.73
N ALA A 182 6.70 2.40 -17.57
CA ALA A 182 7.89 2.72 -18.35
C ALA A 182 9.11 1.85 -17.96
N SER A 183 9.09 1.24 -16.78
CA SER A 183 10.19 0.41 -16.28
C SER A 183 10.42 -0.85 -17.11
N ALA A 184 9.36 -1.45 -17.68
CA ALA A 184 9.48 -2.63 -18.54
C ALA A 184 10.46 -2.38 -19.69
N HIS A 185 10.30 -1.29 -20.42
CA HIS A 185 11.18 -0.92 -21.54
C HIS A 185 12.62 -0.61 -21.07
N LYS A 186 12.78 0.09 -19.92
CA LYS A 186 14.11 0.40 -19.37
C LYS A 186 14.85 -0.87 -18.93
N LEU A 187 14.15 -1.85 -18.36
CA LEU A 187 14.71 -3.12 -17.92
C LEU A 187 15.16 -4.02 -19.09
N GLN A 188 14.47 -3.93 -20.22
CA GLN A 188 14.80 -4.67 -21.46
C GLN A 188 15.85 -3.97 -22.33
N SER A 189 16.22 -2.72 -22.02
CA SER A 189 17.23 -1.95 -22.74
C SER A 189 18.62 -2.61 -22.62
N GLU A 190 19.49 -2.48 -23.63
CA GLU A 190 20.90 -2.88 -23.54
C GLU A 190 21.72 -1.97 -22.62
N ASP A 191 21.22 -0.78 -22.29
CA ASP A 191 21.90 0.18 -21.45
C ASP A 191 21.84 -0.23 -19.96
N GLU A 192 22.97 -0.66 -19.43
CA GLU A 192 23.14 -1.06 -18.03
C GLU A 192 22.73 0.04 -17.03
N LYS A 193 23.05 1.32 -17.34
CA LYS A 193 22.69 2.45 -16.47
C LYS A 193 21.17 2.60 -16.36
N LYS A 194 20.46 2.42 -17.46
CA LYS A 194 19.00 2.45 -17.50
C LYS A 194 18.40 1.29 -16.70
N LYS A 195 18.94 0.07 -16.85
CA LYS A 195 18.53 -1.10 -16.05
C LYS A 195 18.68 -0.83 -14.55
N ILE A 196 19.88 -0.42 -14.12
CA ILE A 196 20.17 -0.17 -12.70
C ILE A 196 19.31 0.98 -12.15
N SER A 197 19.15 2.06 -12.91
CA SER A 197 18.29 3.18 -12.49
C SER A 197 16.84 2.74 -12.29
N SER A 198 16.30 1.96 -13.21
CA SER A 198 14.93 1.43 -13.11
C SER A 198 14.77 0.47 -11.93
N LEU A 199 15.73 -0.44 -11.72
CA LEU A 199 15.70 -1.35 -10.57
C LEU A 199 15.73 -0.60 -9.23
N LYS A 200 16.57 0.44 -9.10
CA LYS A 200 16.62 1.29 -7.90
C LYS A 200 15.31 2.03 -7.66
N GLU A 201 14.68 2.52 -8.72
CA GLU A 201 13.40 3.21 -8.65
C GLU A 201 12.28 2.27 -8.19
N LEU A 202 12.21 1.06 -8.77
CA LEU A 202 11.25 0.02 -8.36
C LEU A 202 11.50 -0.44 -6.91
N TYR A 203 12.76 -0.61 -6.50
CA TYR A 203 13.12 -0.88 -5.11
C TYR A 203 12.58 0.19 -4.17
N LYS A 204 12.84 1.47 -4.47
CA LYS A 204 12.35 2.59 -3.66
C LYS A 204 10.83 2.59 -3.55
N LEU A 205 10.11 2.41 -4.65
CA LEU A 205 8.65 2.33 -4.66
C LEU A 205 8.12 1.16 -3.82
N SER A 206 8.80 0.00 -3.87
CA SER A 206 8.40 -1.17 -3.07
C SER A 206 8.55 -0.97 -1.56
N GLU A 207 9.49 -0.11 -1.14
CA GLU A 207 9.69 0.24 0.27
C GLU A 207 8.73 1.35 0.75
N GLU A 208 8.24 2.20 -0.16
CA GLU A 208 7.36 3.32 0.21
C GLU A 208 5.95 2.86 0.62
N LYS A 209 5.33 1.97 -0.16
CA LYS A 209 3.95 1.49 0.10
C LYS A 209 3.76 0.07 -0.41
N ALA A 210 3.02 -0.74 0.35
CA ALA A 210 2.66 -2.11 -0.06
C ALA A 210 1.90 -2.16 -1.39
N ILE A 211 1.03 -1.18 -1.67
CA ILE A 211 0.26 -1.08 -2.92
C ILE A 211 1.17 -1.00 -4.15
N HIS A 212 2.34 -0.38 -4.05
CA HIS A 212 3.28 -0.30 -5.18
C HIS A 212 3.85 -1.67 -5.57
N LYS A 213 4.01 -2.61 -4.61
CA LYS A 213 4.40 -4.00 -4.88
C LYS A 213 3.34 -4.70 -5.75
N ILE A 214 2.06 -4.47 -5.44
CA ILE A 214 0.93 -5.00 -6.21
C ILE A 214 0.96 -4.42 -7.64
N TRP A 215 1.17 -3.13 -7.79
CA TRP A 215 1.25 -2.47 -9.10
C TRP A 215 2.42 -2.98 -9.95
N ILE A 216 3.60 -3.16 -9.34
CA ILE A 216 4.80 -3.74 -10.00
C ILE A 216 4.53 -5.18 -10.46
N ARG A 217 3.84 -5.98 -9.64
CA ARG A 217 3.43 -7.34 -10.00
C ARG A 217 2.43 -7.35 -11.15
N LYS A 218 1.42 -6.51 -11.10
CA LYS A 218 0.36 -6.42 -12.13
C LYS A 218 0.91 -5.95 -13.48
N GLU A 219 1.95 -5.13 -13.50
CA GLU A 219 2.67 -4.75 -14.72
C GLU A 219 3.57 -5.88 -15.27
N GLY A 220 3.66 -7.01 -14.57
CA GLY A 220 4.44 -8.17 -15.04
C GLY A 220 5.95 -7.97 -14.93
N LEU A 221 6.42 -7.08 -14.06
CA LEU A 221 7.86 -6.76 -13.97
C LEU A 221 8.65 -7.81 -13.19
N ILE A 222 8.02 -8.60 -12.31
CA ILE A 222 8.71 -9.60 -11.49
C ILE A 222 9.44 -10.65 -12.35
N PRO A 223 8.81 -11.29 -13.38
CA PRO A 223 9.52 -12.21 -14.26
C PRO A 223 10.67 -11.55 -15.02
N ILE A 224 10.50 -10.30 -15.47
CA ILE A 224 11.55 -9.54 -16.16
C ILE A 224 12.75 -9.32 -15.25
N ILE A 225 12.52 -8.91 -13.99
CA ILE A 225 13.59 -8.70 -13.00
C ILE A 225 14.24 -10.04 -12.64
N ALA A 226 13.49 -11.12 -12.51
CA ALA A 226 14.00 -12.46 -12.21
C ALA A 226 14.92 -12.98 -13.32
N SER A 227 14.60 -12.76 -14.59
CA SER A 227 15.46 -13.13 -15.72
C SER A 227 16.82 -12.42 -15.69
N MET A 228 16.92 -11.28 -14.99
CA MET A 228 18.18 -10.53 -14.85
C MET A 228 19.15 -11.13 -13.85
N LEU A 229 18.76 -12.16 -13.10
CA LEU A 229 19.66 -12.88 -12.19
C LEU A 229 20.69 -13.76 -12.95
N SER A 230 20.44 -14.04 -14.22
CA SER A 230 21.34 -14.76 -15.11
C SER A 230 21.75 -13.89 -16.31
N GLY A 231 22.93 -14.14 -16.89
CA GLY A 231 23.35 -13.49 -18.12
C GLY A 231 23.69 -11.99 -18.06
N GLN A 232 23.55 -11.35 -16.87
CA GLN A 232 23.85 -9.93 -16.69
C GLN A 232 25.16 -9.71 -15.92
N LYS A 233 25.69 -8.48 -15.98
CA LYS A 233 26.85 -8.08 -15.19
C LYS A 233 26.54 -8.16 -13.67
N PRO A 234 27.55 -8.38 -12.81
CA PRO A 234 27.37 -8.54 -11.37
C PRO A 234 26.61 -7.39 -10.70
N THR A 235 26.83 -6.15 -11.17
CA THR A 235 26.14 -4.93 -10.71
C THR A 235 24.64 -4.98 -10.91
N VAL A 236 24.20 -5.40 -12.12
CA VAL A 236 22.77 -5.55 -12.46
C VAL A 236 22.15 -6.70 -11.67
N ARG A 237 22.83 -7.86 -11.61
CA ARG A 237 22.35 -9.03 -10.85
C ARG A 237 22.13 -8.70 -9.39
N ARG A 238 23.11 -8.03 -8.76
CA ARG A 238 22.98 -7.59 -7.37
C ARG A 238 21.77 -6.69 -7.15
N GLN A 239 21.59 -5.67 -8.01
CA GLN A 239 20.45 -4.75 -7.88
C GLN A 239 19.12 -5.45 -8.14
N ALA A 240 19.05 -6.37 -9.10
CA ALA A 240 17.85 -7.18 -9.37
C ALA A 240 17.48 -8.03 -8.14
N LEU A 241 18.48 -8.70 -7.53
CA LEU A 241 18.27 -9.50 -6.32
C LEU A 241 17.72 -8.66 -5.16
N VAL A 242 18.30 -7.48 -4.91
CA VAL A 242 17.84 -6.57 -3.85
C VAL A 242 16.40 -6.12 -4.10
N THR A 243 16.08 -5.80 -5.36
CA THR A 243 14.72 -5.38 -5.73
C THR A 243 13.71 -6.52 -5.57
N LEU A 244 14.05 -7.74 -6.02
CA LEU A 244 13.18 -8.91 -5.82
C LEU A 244 12.97 -9.24 -4.35
N TYR A 245 14.03 -9.16 -3.54
CA TYR A 245 13.92 -9.37 -2.11
C TYR A 245 12.92 -8.39 -1.47
N SER A 246 13.03 -7.10 -1.76
CA SER A 246 12.09 -6.09 -1.25
C SER A 246 10.63 -6.36 -1.72
N LEU A 247 10.45 -6.76 -2.98
CA LEU A 247 9.13 -7.11 -3.51
C LEU A 247 8.53 -8.34 -2.82
N ALA A 248 9.37 -9.31 -2.41
CA ALA A 248 8.93 -10.53 -1.75
C ALA A 248 8.68 -10.36 -0.24
N VAL A 249 9.34 -9.41 0.42
CA VAL A 249 9.15 -9.17 1.86
C VAL A 249 7.75 -8.64 2.12
N GLY A 250 7.00 -9.33 3.00
CA GLY A 250 5.64 -8.97 3.36
C GLY A 250 4.57 -9.24 2.27
N ASP A 251 4.96 -9.83 1.14
CA ASP A 251 4.04 -10.19 0.06
C ASP A 251 4.25 -11.66 -0.34
N ALA A 252 3.37 -12.54 0.14
CA ALA A 252 3.50 -13.98 -0.11
C ALA A 252 3.19 -14.36 -1.56
N ILE A 253 2.41 -13.56 -2.30
CA ILE A 253 2.10 -13.81 -3.71
C ILE A 253 3.35 -13.58 -4.57
N ASN A 254 4.18 -12.62 -4.20
CA ASN A 254 5.44 -12.34 -4.90
C ASN A 254 6.53 -13.40 -4.64
N LYS A 255 6.36 -14.28 -3.63
CA LYS A 255 7.33 -15.36 -3.30
C LYS A 255 7.14 -16.61 -4.13
N VAL A 256 5.96 -16.83 -4.70
CA VAL A 256 5.58 -18.11 -5.35
C VAL A 256 5.82 -18.08 -6.87
N ARG A 257 6.22 -16.96 -7.42
CA ARG A 257 6.56 -16.78 -8.84
C ARG A 257 8.03 -16.45 -9.01
#